data_272a4299e096dc8dd1fb93f8f01e9542
#
_entry.id   272a4299e096dc8dd1fb93f8f01e9542
#
_cell.length_a   1.000
_cell.length_b   1.000
_cell.length_c   1.000
_cell.angle_alpha   90.00
_cell.angle_beta   90.00
_cell.angle_gamma   90.00
#
_symmetry.space_group_name_H-M   'P 1'
#
loop_
_entity.id
_entity.type
_entity.pdbx_description
1 polymer ?
#
loop_
_entity_poly.entity_id
_entity_poly.type
_entity_poly.pdbx_seq_one_letter_code
_entity_poly.pdbx_strand_id
1 'polypeptide(L)'
;MHNFLKMKKFTIKLIVIYLIVGFLWLISGSWLINELKSLTPDADIQFLFDLKNLLFLIISIVSIVFILNKRYGNLLLKEQILNRKLINREQQLNKVVGNYEMVTKATNDLIWEYDLLKDELKWHYGYKELFGYEDDVIMKATFWNMQRIHPQDRDDAILLFRKLLKSQQLTWKTEYRYLCKDGSYKYVSDRGYVIRDEAKVAVRLIGAMQNIDQEKTYSNLLQEQNERLREIAWLNSHEIRRPLSNVAGLVPVIKSSLHDTTELSHLILLLETSVQELDDAVYKVNKQTNMLDS
;
A
#
# COMPACT_ATOMS: atom_id res chain seq x y z
N MET A 1 -19.49 -31.27 -4.79
CA MET A 1 -20.48 -32.25 -4.29
C MET A 1 -21.85 -32.08 -4.95
N HIS A 2 -22.46 -30.91 -4.98
CA HIS A 2 -23.80 -30.65 -5.55
C HIS A 2 -23.95 -31.04 -7.05
N ASN A 3 -22.93 -30.75 -7.87
CA ASN A 3 -22.92 -31.11 -9.32
C ASN A 3 -22.79 -32.62 -9.57
N PHE A 4 -22.11 -33.35 -8.69
CA PHE A 4 -21.98 -34.81 -8.79
C PHE A 4 -23.32 -35.50 -8.50
N LEU A 5 -24.07 -35.04 -7.52
CA LEU A 5 -25.42 -35.51 -7.19
C LEU A 5 -26.44 -35.22 -8.30
N LYS A 6 -26.36 -34.04 -8.94
CA LYS A 6 -27.18 -33.69 -10.11
C LYS A 6 -26.87 -34.58 -11.32
N MET A 7 -25.59 -34.90 -11.53
CA MET A 7 -25.15 -35.84 -12.56
C MET A 7 -25.72 -37.24 -12.35
N LYS A 8 -25.61 -37.76 -11.12
CA LYS A 8 -26.10 -39.10 -10.77
C LYS A 8 -27.64 -39.22 -10.97
N LYS A 9 -28.39 -38.18 -10.53
CA LYS A 9 -29.86 -38.12 -10.74
C LYS A 9 -30.25 -38.11 -12.23
N PHE A 10 -29.55 -37.38 -13.06
CA PHE A 10 -29.83 -37.32 -14.50
C PHE A 10 -29.53 -38.64 -15.21
N THR A 11 -28.40 -39.29 -14.89
CA THR A 11 -28.05 -40.59 -15.45
C THR A 11 -29.04 -41.66 -15.07
N ILE A 12 -29.50 -41.67 -13.82
CA ILE A 12 -30.55 -42.59 -13.34
C ILE A 12 -31.86 -42.36 -14.11
N LYS A 13 -32.29 -41.08 -14.27
CA LYS A 13 -33.52 -40.77 -15.02
C LYS A 13 -33.42 -41.28 -16.49
N LEU A 14 -32.28 -41.11 -17.11
CA LEU A 14 -32.08 -41.54 -18.50
C LEU A 14 -32.12 -43.06 -18.65
N ILE A 15 -31.53 -43.80 -17.70
CA ILE A 15 -31.60 -45.25 -17.61
C ILE A 15 -33.05 -45.71 -17.42
N VAL A 16 -33.78 -45.07 -16.49
CA VAL A 16 -35.18 -45.42 -16.24
C VAL A 16 -36.06 -45.18 -17.48
N ILE A 17 -35.91 -44.04 -18.16
CA ILE A 17 -36.63 -43.72 -19.39
C ILE A 17 -36.33 -44.75 -20.46
N TYR A 18 -35.04 -45.11 -20.64
CA TYR A 18 -34.61 -46.10 -21.61
C TYR A 18 -35.22 -47.47 -21.31
N LEU A 19 -35.25 -47.91 -20.06
CA LEU A 19 -35.88 -49.17 -19.64
C LEU A 19 -37.40 -49.19 -19.90
N ILE A 20 -38.08 -48.06 -19.61
CA ILE A 20 -39.52 -47.93 -19.85
C ILE A 20 -39.81 -47.99 -21.37
N VAL A 21 -39.07 -47.24 -22.18
CA VAL A 21 -39.23 -47.22 -23.63
C VAL A 21 -38.93 -48.60 -24.24
N GLY A 22 -37.85 -49.25 -23.77
CA GLY A 22 -37.52 -50.62 -24.21
C GLY A 22 -38.61 -51.65 -23.83
N PHE A 23 -39.14 -51.56 -22.64
CA PHE A 23 -40.24 -52.43 -22.18
C PHE A 23 -41.52 -52.22 -23.01
N LEU A 24 -41.91 -50.97 -23.27
CA LEU A 24 -43.05 -50.63 -24.13
C LEU A 24 -42.87 -51.12 -25.56
N TRP A 25 -41.63 -51.01 -26.09
CA TRP A 25 -41.28 -51.52 -27.44
C TRP A 25 -41.44 -53.05 -27.53
N LEU A 26 -40.97 -53.76 -26.49
CA LEU A 26 -41.10 -55.24 -26.47
C LEU A 26 -42.59 -55.67 -26.41
N ILE A 27 -43.38 -55.03 -25.54
CA ILE A 27 -44.83 -55.36 -25.40
C ILE A 27 -45.59 -55.03 -26.67
N SER A 28 -45.43 -53.81 -27.21
CA SER A 28 -46.14 -53.39 -28.44
C SER A 28 -45.76 -54.24 -29.62
N GLY A 29 -44.52 -54.64 -29.71
CA GLY A 29 -44.02 -55.48 -30.81
C GLY A 29 -44.52 -56.90 -30.72
N SER A 30 -44.57 -57.51 -29.53
CA SER A 30 -45.11 -58.87 -29.38
C SER A 30 -46.66 -58.90 -29.62
N TRP A 31 -47.35 -57.86 -29.16
CA TRP A 31 -48.77 -57.70 -29.43
C TRP A 31 -49.07 -57.57 -30.94
N LEU A 32 -48.36 -56.68 -31.66
CA LEU A 32 -48.50 -56.44 -33.10
C LEU A 32 -48.23 -57.71 -33.91
N ILE A 33 -47.20 -58.46 -33.56
CA ILE A 33 -46.86 -59.71 -34.25
C ILE A 33 -47.88 -60.78 -34.02
N ASN A 34 -48.41 -60.92 -32.82
CA ASN A 34 -49.50 -61.87 -32.55
C ASN A 34 -50.77 -61.54 -33.37
N GLU A 35 -51.09 -60.23 -33.49
CA GLU A 35 -52.24 -59.80 -34.30
C GLU A 35 -52.00 -60.12 -35.83
N LEU A 36 -50.81 -59.80 -36.34
CA LEU A 36 -50.41 -60.12 -37.74
C LEU A 36 -50.43 -61.62 -38.01
N LYS A 37 -50.01 -62.45 -37.05
CA LYS A 37 -50.00 -63.89 -37.14
C LYS A 37 -51.41 -64.50 -37.23
N SER A 38 -52.38 -63.86 -36.61
CA SER A 38 -53.77 -64.23 -36.71
C SER A 38 -54.40 -63.91 -38.06
N LEU A 39 -53.91 -62.88 -38.75
CA LEU A 39 -54.40 -62.42 -40.06
C LEU A 39 -53.72 -63.09 -41.23
N THR A 40 -52.43 -63.52 -41.08
CA THR A 40 -51.62 -64.14 -42.13
C THR A 40 -50.87 -65.35 -41.57
N PRO A 41 -51.52 -66.55 -41.50
CA PRO A 41 -50.93 -67.74 -40.86
C PRO A 41 -49.67 -68.28 -41.59
N ASP A 42 -49.54 -68.10 -42.89
CA ASP A 42 -48.46 -68.64 -43.74
C ASP A 42 -47.26 -67.65 -43.92
N ALA A 43 -47.29 -66.49 -43.37
CA ALA A 43 -46.19 -65.51 -43.53
C ALA A 43 -45.06 -65.76 -42.51
N ASP A 44 -43.80 -65.67 -43.02
CA ASP A 44 -42.63 -65.71 -42.14
C ASP A 44 -42.46 -64.40 -41.41
N ILE A 45 -43.18 -64.33 -40.25
CA ILE A 45 -43.22 -63.12 -39.43
C ILE A 45 -41.95 -62.99 -38.58
N GLN A 46 -41.10 -64.01 -38.44
CA GLN A 46 -39.90 -64.01 -37.66
C GLN A 46 -38.89 -62.96 -38.21
N PHE A 47 -38.77 -62.82 -39.49
CA PHE A 47 -37.90 -61.81 -40.15
C PHE A 47 -38.32 -60.39 -39.77
N LEU A 48 -39.62 -60.07 -39.72
CA LEU A 48 -40.13 -58.75 -39.27
C LEU A 48 -39.86 -58.50 -37.83
N PHE A 49 -39.88 -59.49 -36.93
CA PHE A 49 -39.51 -59.38 -35.55
C PHE A 49 -38.06 -59.06 -35.35
N ASP A 50 -37.16 -59.76 -36.05
CA ASP A 50 -35.75 -59.55 -35.97
C ASP A 50 -35.34 -58.18 -36.53
N LEU A 51 -35.97 -57.75 -37.65
CA LEU A 51 -35.74 -56.42 -38.23
C LEU A 51 -36.17 -55.29 -37.24
N LYS A 52 -37.33 -55.43 -36.58
CA LYS A 52 -37.81 -54.50 -35.57
C LYS A 52 -36.83 -54.37 -34.40
N ASN A 53 -36.30 -55.49 -33.90
CA ASN A 53 -35.36 -55.49 -32.78
C ASN A 53 -34.02 -54.87 -33.19
N LEU A 54 -33.56 -55.12 -34.40
CA LEU A 54 -32.35 -54.49 -34.95
C LEU A 54 -32.50 -52.98 -35.07
N LEU A 55 -33.64 -52.51 -35.59
CA LEU A 55 -33.93 -51.07 -35.69
C LEU A 55 -33.95 -50.39 -34.30
N PHE A 56 -34.59 -51.04 -33.30
CA PHE A 56 -34.57 -50.53 -31.92
C PHE A 56 -33.14 -50.38 -31.39
N LEU A 57 -32.28 -51.37 -31.62
CA LEU A 57 -30.90 -51.35 -31.16
C LEU A 57 -30.10 -50.20 -31.82
N ILE A 58 -30.28 -50.03 -33.15
CA ILE A 58 -29.63 -48.95 -33.89
C ILE A 58 -30.07 -47.58 -33.37
N ILE A 59 -31.39 -47.35 -33.23
CA ILE A 59 -31.93 -46.08 -32.71
C ILE A 59 -31.44 -45.82 -31.27
N SER A 60 -31.32 -46.84 -30.45
CA SER A 60 -30.84 -46.75 -29.06
C SER A 60 -29.36 -46.33 -29.04
N ILE A 61 -28.51 -46.96 -29.85
CA ILE A 61 -27.09 -46.61 -29.93
C ILE A 61 -26.93 -45.16 -30.42
N VAL A 62 -27.62 -44.76 -31.49
CA VAL A 62 -27.55 -43.40 -32.03
C VAL A 62 -27.99 -42.36 -30.97
N SER A 63 -29.07 -42.64 -30.25
CA SER A 63 -29.57 -41.77 -29.20
C SER A 63 -28.57 -41.62 -28.04
N ILE A 64 -27.96 -42.71 -27.60
CA ILE A 64 -26.93 -42.70 -26.54
C ILE A 64 -25.70 -41.89 -26.98
N VAL A 65 -25.21 -42.16 -28.21
CA VAL A 65 -24.04 -41.43 -28.78
C VAL A 65 -24.35 -39.93 -28.87
N PHE A 66 -25.54 -39.55 -29.34
CA PHE A 66 -25.96 -38.17 -29.45
C PHE A 66 -25.98 -37.46 -28.08
N ILE A 67 -26.57 -38.11 -27.05
CA ILE A 67 -26.64 -37.59 -25.70
C ILE A 67 -25.24 -37.43 -25.08
N LEU A 68 -24.37 -38.43 -25.29
CA LEU A 68 -22.98 -38.40 -24.81
C LEU A 68 -22.20 -37.27 -25.45
N ASN A 69 -22.26 -37.12 -26.77
CA ASN A 69 -21.57 -36.07 -27.51
C ASN A 69 -22.02 -34.67 -27.08
N LYS A 70 -23.34 -34.44 -26.96
CA LYS A 70 -23.89 -33.17 -26.48
C LYS A 70 -23.40 -32.84 -25.05
N ARG A 71 -23.35 -33.85 -24.19
CA ARG A 71 -22.93 -33.68 -22.81
C ARG A 71 -21.41 -33.40 -22.71
N TYR A 72 -20.61 -34.16 -23.47
CA TYR A 72 -19.17 -33.97 -23.52
C TYR A 72 -18.80 -32.59 -24.04
N GLY A 73 -19.44 -32.13 -25.12
CA GLY A 73 -19.26 -30.77 -25.63
C GLY A 73 -19.57 -29.67 -24.60
N ASN A 74 -20.66 -29.84 -23.87
CA ASN A 74 -21.02 -28.87 -22.78
C ASN A 74 -20.03 -28.87 -21.61
N LEU A 75 -19.44 -30.02 -21.28
CA LEU A 75 -18.40 -30.10 -20.24
C LEU A 75 -17.11 -29.41 -20.68
N LEU A 76 -16.66 -29.69 -21.91
CA LEU A 76 -15.48 -29.04 -22.50
C LEU A 76 -15.64 -27.51 -22.56
N LEU A 77 -16.81 -27.05 -23.00
CA LEU A 77 -17.10 -25.61 -23.03
C LEU A 77 -17.03 -24.96 -21.62
N LYS A 78 -17.59 -25.62 -20.62
CA LYS A 78 -17.51 -25.14 -19.22
C LYS A 78 -16.07 -25.08 -18.70
N GLU A 79 -15.29 -26.10 -18.98
CA GLU A 79 -13.88 -26.18 -18.63
C GLU A 79 -13.08 -25.04 -19.27
N GLN A 80 -13.28 -24.80 -20.57
CA GLN A 80 -12.64 -23.70 -21.29
C GLN A 80 -13.01 -22.32 -20.71
N ILE A 81 -14.29 -22.11 -20.38
CA ILE A 81 -14.75 -20.86 -19.76
C ILE A 81 -14.11 -20.68 -18.37
N LEU A 82 -14.02 -21.74 -17.57
CA LEU A 82 -13.41 -21.69 -16.25
C LEU A 82 -11.91 -21.39 -16.35
N ASN A 83 -11.19 -22.08 -17.24
CA ASN A 83 -9.78 -21.85 -17.47
C ASN A 83 -9.49 -20.41 -17.94
N ARG A 84 -10.30 -19.87 -18.86
CA ARG A 84 -10.18 -18.45 -19.26
C ARG A 84 -10.39 -17.49 -18.08
N LYS A 85 -11.36 -17.77 -17.22
CA LYS A 85 -11.59 -16.96 -16.01
C LYS A 85 -10.41 -17.02 -15.04
N LEU A 86 -9.81 -18.20 -14.87
CA LEU A 86 -8.62 -18.35 -14.01
C LEU A 86 -7.42 -17.57 -14.56
N ILE A 87 -7.12 -17.73 -15.85
CA ILE A 87 -6.04 -16.99 -16.52
C ILE A 87 -6.24 -15.48 -16.42
N ASN A 88 -7.45 -14.99 -16.68
CA ASN A 88 -7.73 -13.55 -16.57
C ASN A 88 -7.57 -13.03 -15.12
N ARG A 89 -7.99 -13.80 -14.12
CA ARG A 89 -7.80 -13.44 -12.71
C ARG A 89 -6.32 -13.41 -12.31
N GLU A 90 -5.56 -14.40 -12.76
CA GLU A 90 -4.12 -14.46 -12.54
C GLU A 90 -3.41 -13.26 -13.17
N GLN A 91 -3.73 -12.92 -14.41
CA GLN A 91 -3.19 -11.73 -15.08
C GLN A 91 -3.54 -10.42 -14.35
N GLN A 92 -4.78 -10.30 -13.88
CA GLN A 92 -5.19 -9.14 -13.08
C GLN A 92 -4.42 -9.06 -11.77
N LEU A 93 -4.26 -10.18 -11.08
CA LEU A 93 -3.50 -10.25 -9.83
C LEU A 93 -2.04 -9.84 -10.04
N ASN A 94 -1.39 -10.41 -11.05
CA ASN A 94 -0.01 -10.11 -11.41
C ASN A 94 0.17 -8.63 -11.78
N LYS A 95 -0.80 -8.04 -12.50
CA LYS A 95 -0.78 -6.60 -12.80
C LYS A 95 -0.88 -5.74 -11.54
N VAL A 96 -1.75 -6.10 -10.59
CA VAL A 96 -1.89 -5.36 -9.32
C VAL A 96 -0.61 -5.48 -8.50
N VAL A 97 -0.04 -6.68 -8.37
CA VAL A 97 1.23 -6.90 -7.65
C VAL A 97 2.36 -6.12 -8.31
N GLY A 98 2.50 -6.19 -9.64
CA GLY A 98 3.55 -5.45 -10.36
C GLY A 98 3.40 -3.93 -10.24
N ASN A 99 2.18 -3.40 -10.27
CA ASN A 99 1.96 -1.97 -10.02
C ASN A 99 2.33 -1.58 -8.58
N TYR A 100 1.99 -2.40 -7.60
CA TYR A 100 2.36 -2.19 -6.20
C TYR A 100 3.88 -2.15 -6.03
N GLU A 101 4.60 -3.12 -6.59
CA GLU A 101 6.07 -3.14 -6.56
C GLU A 101 6.69 -1.91 -7.25
N MET A 102 6.15 -1.49 -8.40
CA MET A 102 6.64 -0.29 -9.10
C MET A 102 6.44 0.98 -8.28
N VAL A 103 5.28 1.15 -7.64
CA VAL A 103 5.02 2.31 -6.78
C VAL A 103 5.97 2.30 -5.59
N THR A 104 6.15 1.17 -4.92
CA THR A 104 7.06 1.03 -3.77
C THR A 104 8.51 1.37 -4.16
N LYS A 105 8.97 0.89 -5.33
CA LYS A 105 10.29 1.23 -5.87
C LYS A 105 10.43 2.72 -6.21
N ALA A 106 9.40 3.31 -6.79
CA ALA A 106 9.42 4.72 -7.19
C ALA A 106 9.42 5.69 -6.00
N THR A 107 8.77 5.31 -4.89
CA THR A 107 8.74 6.11 -3.65
C THR A 107 9.92 5.83 -2.74
N ASN A 108 10.70 4.79 -3.02
CA ASN A 108 11.82 4.34 -2.17
C ASN A 108 11.36 4.05 -0.72
N ASP A 109 10.09 3.66 -0.56
CA ASP A 109 9.51 3.34 0.73
C ASP A 109 9.79 1.87 1.08
N LEU A 110 10.17 1.63 2.32
CA LEU A 110 10.19 0.30 2.92
C LEU A 110 8.79 -0.08 3.39
N ILE A 111 8.26 -1.20 2.93
CA ILE A 111 6.93 -1.68 3.33
C ILE A 111 7.07 -2.80 4.37
N TRP A 112 6.30 -2.69 5.43
CA TRP A 112 6.25 -3.69 6.49
C TRP A 112 4.81 -4.01 6.92
N GLU A 113 4.63 -5.20 7.44
CA GLU A 113 3.36 -5.71 7.96
C GLU A 113 3.59 -6.40 9.30
N TYR A 114 2.74 -6.11 10.29
CA TYR A 114 2.76 -6.75 11.58
C TYR A 114 1.44 -7.45 11.86
N ASP A 115 1.47 -8.78 11.95
CA ASP A 115 0.36 -9.63 12.36
C ASP A 115 0.35 -9.72 13.89
N LEU A 116 -0.60 -9.03 14.53
CA LEU A 116 -0.71 -8.97 15.98
C LEU A 116 -1.13 -10.31 16.60
N LEU A 117 -1.85 -11.17 15.86
CA LEU A 117 -2.34 -12.45 16.35
C LEU A 117 -1.21 -13.49 16.41
N LYS A 118 -0.28 -13.42 15.46
CA LYS A 118 0.87 -14.33 15.36
C LYS A 118 2.12 -13.78 16.00
N ASP A 119 2.15 -12.50 16.33
CA ASP A 119 3.35 -11.74 16.73
C ASP A 119 4.46 -11.84 15.67
N GLU A 120 4.08 -11.64 14.39
CA GLU A 120 5.00 -11.74 13.25
C GLU A 120 5.10 -10.39 12.53
N LEU A 121 6.31 -9.85 12.45
CA LEU A 121 6.66 -8.69 11.63
C LEU A 121 7.30 -9.19 10.34
N LYS A 122 6.77 -8.74 9.22
CA LYS A 122 7.26 -9.05 7.88
C LYS A 122 7.70 -7.78 7.18
N TRP A 123 8.92 -7.80 6.65
CA TRP A 123 9.45 -6.77 5.78
C TRP A 123 9.27 -7.22 4.34
N HIS A 124 8.56 -6.43 3.51
CA HIS A 124 8.22 -6.85 2.15
C HIS A 124 9.23 -6.37 1.11
N TYR A 125 9.63 -5.10 1.18
CA TYR A 125 10.50 -4.48 0.18
C TYR A 125 11.28 -3.32 0.80
N GLY A 126 12.56 -3.18 0.39
CA GLY A 126 13.39 -2.02 0.72
C GLY A 126 14.16 -2.13 2.05
N TYR A 127 14.06 -3.24 2.77
CA TYR A 127 14.73 -3.38 4.06
C TYR A 127 16.25 -3.48 3.90
N LYS A 128 16.68 -4.18 2.85
CA LYS A 128 18.09 -4.31 2.48
C LYS A 128 18.65 -2.97 1.97
N GLU A 129 17.93 -2.31 1.09
CA GLU A 129 18.35 -1.03 0.51
C GLU A 129 18.40 0.09 1.55
N LEU A 130 17.43 0.11 2.46
CA LEU A 130 17.33 1.20 3.43
C LEU A 130 18.25 0.99 4.64
N PHE A 131 18.29 -0.22 5.19
CA PHE A 131 18.98 -0.50 6.46
C PHE A 131 20.13 -1.51 6.34
N GLY A 132 20.32 -2.15 5.16
CA GLY A 132 21.39 -3.13 4.91
C GLY A 132 21.10 -4.53 5.47
N TYR A 133 19.90 -4.82 5.98
CA TYR A 133 19.49 -6.14 6.41
C TYR A 133 18.88 -6.93 5.27
N GLU A 134 18.83 -8.27 5.36
CA GLU A 134 18.20 -9.09 4.33
C GLU A 134 16.68 -8.87 4.30
N ASP A 135 16.10 -8.89 3.07
CA ASP A 135 14.67 -8.81 2.83
C ASP A 135 13.95 -10.11 3.19
N ASP A 136 12.62 -10.09 3.27
CA ASP A 136 11.73 -11.24 3.55
C ASP A 136 11.99 -11.97 4.87
N VAL A 137 12.61 -11.32 5.84
CA VAL A 137 12.80 -11.90 7.17
C VAL A 137 11.51 -11.76 7.97
N ILE A 138 10.88 -12.90 8.28
CA ILE A 138 9.79 -12.95 9.25
C ILE A 138 10.41 -13.02 10.64
N MET A 139 10.13 -12.02 11.46
CA MET A 139 10.64 -11.96 12.84
C MET A 139 9.50 -12.07 13.83
N LYS A 140 9.73 -12.80 14.93
CA LYS A 140 8.88 -12.64 16.13
C LYS A 140 9.26 -11.32 16.78
N ALA A 141 8.33 -10.40 16.89
CA ALA A 141 8.68 -9.12 16.39
C ALA A 141 8.68 -7.94 17.31
N THR A 142 7.78 -7.86 18.28
CA THR A 142 7.57 -6.59 18.99
C THR A 142 8.84 -6.10 19.71
N PHE A 143 9.60 -7.02 20.27
CA PHE A 143 10.79 -6.67 21.03
C PHE A 143 11.98 -6.30 20.15
N TRP A 144 12.20 -7.05 19.07
CA TRP A 144 13.40 -6.89 18.25
C TRP A 144 13.39 -5.60 17.41
N ASN A 145 12.23 -5.23 16.85
CA ASN A 145 12.09 -3.99 16.09
C ASN A 145 12.23 -2.75 16.98
N MET A 146 11.67 -2.78 18.19
CA MET A 146 11.78 -1.68 19.15
C MET A 146 13.22 -1.45 19.63
N GLN A 147 14.06 -2.47 19.69
CA GLN A 147 15.48 -2.34 20.06
C GLN A 147 16.30 -1.59 19.00
N ARG A 148 15.87 -1.58 17.74
CA ARG A 148 16.54 -0.86 16.66
C ARG A 148 16.18 0.62 16.59
N ILE A 149 15.13 1.02 17.28
CA ILE A 149 14.84 2.44 17.45
C ILE A 149 15.87 3.04 18.40
N HIS A 150 16.37 4.23 18.05
CA HIS A 150 17.34 4.94 18.88
C HIS A 150 16.84 5.07 20.32
N PRO A 151 17.70 4.88 21.35
CA PRO A 151 17.26 4.90 22.77
C PRO A 151 16.43 6.11 23.17
N GLN A 152 16.76 7.30 22.69
CA GLN A 152 16.03 8.53 22.98
C GLN A 152 14.63 8.59 22.35
N ASP A 153 14.40 7.88 21.23
CA ASP A 153 13.15 7.93 20.47
C ASP A 153 12.22 6.74 20.80
N ARG A 154 12.77 5.75 21.54
CA ARG A 154 12.12 4.46 21.79
C ARG A 154 10.87 4.57 22.65
N ASP A 155 10.92 5.35 23.72
CA ASP A 155 9.80 5.46 24.65
C ASP A 155 8.58 6.12 24.00
N ASP A 156 8.78 7.13 23.18
CA ASP A 156 7.72 7.79 22.41
C ASP A 156 7.11 6.85 21.37
N ALA A 157 7.95 6.07 20.68
CA ALA A 157 7.48 5.06 19.72
C ALA A 157 6.65 3.97 20.40
N ILE A 158 7.08 3.46 21.56
CA ILE A 158 6.33 2.47 22.36
C ILE A 158 5.00 3.04 22.83
N LEU A 159 4.99 4.28 23.31
CA LEU A 159 3.78 4.96 23.77
C LEU A 159 2.77 5.13 22.65
N LEU A 160 3.23 5.57 21.47
CA LEU A 160 2.41 5.70 20.27
C LEU A 160 1.81 4.34 19.89
N PHE A 161 2.62 3.30 19.80
CA PHE A 161 2.18 1.94 19.46
C PHE A 161 1.09 1.44 20.41
N ARG A 162 1.29 1.59 21.73
CA ARG A 162 0.29 1.23 22.75
C ARG A 162 -1.01 2.01 22.58
N LYS A 163 -0.91 3.32 22.29
CA LYS A 163 -2.07 4.17 22.04
C LYS A 163 -2.85 3.72 20.80
N LEU A 164 -2.15 3.40 19.71
CA LEU A 164 -2.77 2.89 18.48
C LEU A 164 -3.56 1.60 18.71
N LEU A 165 -3.02 0.66 19.46
CA LEU A 165 -3.71 -0.61 19.76
C LEU A 165 -4.99 -0.40 20.58
N LYS A 166 -4.98 0.56 21.53
CA LYS A 166 -6.11 0.83 22.44
C LYS A 166 -7.16 1.79 21.87
N SER A 167 -6.76 2.70 20.97
CA SER A 167 -7.65 3.69 20.37
C SER A 167 -8.41 3.13 19.17
N GLN A 168 -9.35 3.91 18.63
CA GLN A 168 -10.03 3.60 17.35
C GLN A 168 -9.34 4.29 16.15
N GLN A 169 -8.16 4.85 16.35
CA GLN A 169 -7.38 5.50 15.30
C GLN A 169 -6.98 4.46 14.25
N LEU A 170 -7.16 4.81 12.97
CA LEU A 170 -6.87 3.90 11.85
C LEU A 170 -5.50 4.16 11.23
N THR A 171 -4.96 5.38 11.39
CA THR A 171 -3.69 5.76 10.77
C THR A 171 -2.74 6.32 11.80
N TRP A 172 -1.43 6.23 11.52
CA TRP A 172 -0.40 6.93 12.30
C TRP A 172 0.63 7.54 11.36
N LYS A 173 1.37 8.51 11.90
CA LYS A 173 2.62 9.01 11.34
C LYS A 173 3.53 9.36 12.51
N THR A 174 4.78 8.92 12.46
CA THR A 174 5.82 9.23 13.45
C THR A 174 7.18 9.28 12.77
N GLU A 175 8.14 9.93 13.42
CA GLU A 175 9.51 10.02 12.96
C GLU A 175 10.43 9.58 14.09
N TYR A 176 11.44 8.78 13.75
CA TYR A 176 12.43 8.29 14.69
C TYR A 176 13.71 7.87 13.99
N ARG A 177 14.78 7.68 14.73
CA ARG A 177 16.04 7.14 14.23
C ARG A 177 16.04 5.62 14.34
N TYR A 178 16.37 4.96 13.22
CA TYR A 178 16.40 3.51 13.13
C TYR A 178 17.83 3.01 12.85
N LEU A 179 18.26 1.97 13.55
CA LEU A 179 19.61 1.39 13.49
C LEU A 179 19.79 0.59 12.19
N CYS A 180 20.82 0.93 11.43
CA CYS A 180 21.27 0.19 10.27
C CYS A 180 22.22 -0.96 10.65
N LYS A 181 22.44 -1.89 9.72
CA LYS A 181 23.33 -3.04 9.91
C LYS A 181 24.80 -2.64 10.17
N ASP A 182 25.22 -1.50 9.62
CA ASP A 182 26.57 -0.93 9.80
C ASP A 182 26.78 -0.20 11.13
N GLY A 183 25.74 -0.12 11.97
CA GLY A 183 25.76 0.58 13.26
C GLY A 183 25.39 2.04 13.19
N SER A 184 25.17 2.61 12.00
CA SER A 184 24.68 3.97 11.83
C SER A 184 23.16 4.08 12.12
N TYR A 185 22.69 5.32 12.32
CA TYR A 185 21.25 5.60 12.44
C TYR A 185 20.79 6.43 11.26
N LYS A 186 19.59 6.09 10.75
CA LYS A 186 18.86 6.89 9.75
C LYS A 186 17.58 7.44 10.34
N TYR A 187 17.26 8.69 10.04
CA TYR A 187 15.95 9.25 10.30
C TYR A 187 14.92 8.66 9.34
N VAL A 188 13.84 8.14 9.90
CA VAL A 188 12.75 7.57 9.13
C VAL A 188 11.42 8.22 9.52
N SER A 189 10.58 8.44 8.51
CA SER A 189 9.15 8.74 8.70
C SER A 189 8.38 7.44 8.52
N ASP A 190 7.77 6.94 9.60
CA ASP A 190 6.95 5.73 9.64
C ASP A 190 5.48 6.09 9.68
N ARG A 191 4.72 5.60 8.72
CA ARG A 191 3.29 5.85 8.56
C ARG A 191 2.56 4.56 8.19
N GLY A 192 1.30 4.43 8.61
CA GLY A 192 0.59 3.22 8.25
C GLY A 192 -0.88 3.21 8.65
N TYR A 193 -1.46 2.02 8.52
CA TYR A 193 -2.87 1.76 8.72
C TYR A 193 -3.09 0.57 9.66
N VAL A 194 -4.04 0.71 10.60
CA VAL A 194 -4.45 -0.31 11.56
C VAL A 194 -5.65 -1.05 11.01
N ILE A 195 -5.52 -2.34 10.77
CA ILE A 195 -6.62 -3.22 10.37
C ILE A 195 -7.23 -3.82 11.65
N ARG A 196 -8.56 -3.72 11.76
CA ARG A 196 -9.33 -4.22 12.90
C ARG A 196 -10.33 -5.26 12.45
N ASP A 197 -10.66 -6.18 13.34
CA ASP A 197 -11.73 -7.16 13.14
C ASP A 197 -13.15 -6.54 13.34
N GLU A 198 -14.18 -7.36 13.23
CA GLU A 198 -15.57 -6.96 13.42
C GLU A 198 -15.84 -6.44 14.85
N ALA A 199 -15.09 -6.91 15.85
CA ALA A 199 -15.12 -6.44 17.23
C ALA A 199 -14.30 -5.16 17.47
N LYS A 200 -13.75 -4.55 16.40
CA LYS A 200 -12.87 -3.35 16.41
C LYS A 200 -11.55 -3.57 17.13
N VAL A 201 -11.13 -4.80 17.35
CA VAL A 201 -9.82 -5.14 17.89
C VAL A 201 -8.78 -5.04 16.78
N ALA A 202 -7.62 -4.42 17.06
CA ALA A 202 -6.51 -4.36 16.09
C ALA A 202 -5.96 -5.77 15.89
N VAL A 203 -5.91 -6.22 14.62
CA VAL A 203 -5.43 -7.56 14.24
C VAL A 203 -4.18 -7.49 13.38
N ARG A 204 -3.97 -6.38 12.65
CA ARG A 204 -2.83 -6.20 11.75
C ARG A 204 -2.49 -4.73 11.59
N LEU A 205 -1.21 -4.45 11.41
CA LEU A 205 -0.67 -3.14 11.03
C LEU A 205 0.06 -3.28 9.71
N ILE A 206 -0.15 -2.32 8.82
CA ILE A 206 0.61 -2.20 7.56
C ILE A 206 1.20 -0.81 7.53
N GLY A 207 2.50 -0.70 7.33
CA GLY A 207 3.21 0.55 7.34
C GLY A 207 4.22 0.71 6.21
N ALA A 208 4.62 1.96 6.00
CA ALA A 208 5.68 2.35 5.10
C ALA A 208 6.67 3.25 5.84
N MET A 209 7.96 2.94 5.75
CA MET A 209 9.05 3.78 6.26
C MET A 209 9.77 4.43 5.10
N GLN A 210 10.00 5.72 5.21
CA GLN A 210 10.75 6.54 4.26
C GLN A 210 11.98 7.12 4.94
N ASN A 211 13.13 7.10 4.26
CA ASN A 211 14.30 7.82 4.71
C ASN A 211 14.07 9.33 4.57
N ILE A 212 14.27 10.06 5.66
CA ILE A 212 14.10 11.53 5.71
C ILE A 212 15.41 12.24 6.14
N ASP A 213 16.58 11.60 5.99
CA ASP A 213 17.86 12.22 6.36
C ASP A 213 18.10 13.51 5.57
N GLN A 214 17.82 13.51 4.26
CA GLN A 214 18.00 14.68 3.42
C GLN A 214 17.05 15.81 3.83
N GLU A 215 15.78 15.50 4.05
CA GLU A 215 14.78 16.47 4.51
C GLU A 215 15.16 17.09 5.87
N LYS A 216 15.66 16.28 6.80
CA LYS A 216 16.15 16.77 8.09
C LYS A 216 17.37 17.66 7.93
N THR A 217 18.32 17.28 7.08
CA THR A 217 19.52 18.09 6.81
C THR A 217 19.15 19.43 6.21
N TYR A 218 18.28 19.46 5.17
CA TYR A 218 17.82 20.72 4.58
C TYR A 218 17.02 21.57 5.56
N SER A 219 16.15 20.95 6.36
CA SER A 219 15.37 21.67 7.38
C SER A 219 16.27 22.34 8.42
N ASN A 220 17.28 21.63 8.91
CA ASN A 220 18.24 22.16 9.87
C ASN A 220 19.07 23.30 9.26
N LEU A 221 19.54 23.15 8.03
CA LEU A 221 20.27 24.19 7.33
C LEU A 221 19.42 25.46 7.14
N LEU A 222 18.18 25.31 6.72
CA LEU A 222 17.23 26.42 6.57
C LEU A 222 16.96 27.12 7.92
N GLN A 223 16.82 26.35 8.98
CA GLN A 223 16.63 26.90 10.31
C GLN A 223 17.86 27.72 10.76
N GLU A 224 19.06 27.17 10.58
CA GLU A 224 20.30 27.85 10.90
C GLU A 224 20.47 29.17 10.10
N GLN A 225 20.17 29.13 8.80
CA GLN A 225 20.17 30.34 7.97
C GLN A 225 19.15 31.37 8.45
N ASN A 226 17.94 30.95 8.79
CA ASN A 226 16.93 31.85 9.33
C ASN A 226 17.34 32.48 10.67
N GLU A 227 17.94 31.72 11.57
CA GLU A 227 18.46 32.23 12.85
C GLU A 227 19.54 33.28 12.63
N ARG A 228 20.49 33.01 11.71
CA ARG A 228 21.54 33.98 11.33
C ARG A 228 20.95 35.25 10.71
N LEU A 229 19.98 35.12 9.79
CA LEU A 229 19.29 36.28 9.20
C LEU A 229 18.56 37.12 10.26
N ARG A 230 17.92 36.49 11.23
CA ARG A 230 17.27 37.18 12.34
C ARG A 230 18.27 37.93 13.22
N GLU A 231 19.44 37.35 13.48
CA GLU A 231 20.50 37.98 14.25
C GLU A 231 21.04 39.23 13.52
N ILE A 232 21.31 39.12 12.20
CA ILE A 232 21.73 40.25 11.37
C ILE A 232 20.65 41.37 11.36
N ALA A 233 19.39 41.01 11.20
CA ALA A 233 18.27 41.96 11.18
C ALA A 233 18.13 42.67 12.54
N TRP A 234 18.37 41.97 13.67
CA TRP A 234 18.37 42.55 15.01
C TRP A 234 19.50 43.53 15.18
N LEU A 235 20.74 43.17 14.78
CA LEU A 235 21.91 44.06 14.82
C LEU A 235 21.66 45.31 13.98
N ASN A 236 21.18 45.20 12.76
CA ASN A 236 20.82 46.34 11.89
C ASN A 236 19.77 47.24 12.57
N SER A 237 18.76 46.65 13.21
CA SER A 237 17.66 47.42 13.77
C SER A 237 18.00 48.11 15.11
N HIS A 238 18.80 47.51 15.95
CA HIS A 238 19.06 48.02 17.30
C HIS A 238 20.45 48.66 17.41
N GLU A 239 21.51 48.04 16.95
CA GLU A 239 22.86 48.56 17.11
C GLU A 239 23.14 49.74 16.17
N ILE A 240 22.61 49.73 14.93
CA ILE A 240 22.78 50.85 14.00
C ILE A 240 21.81 52.00 14.33
N ARG A 241 20.57 51.69 14.64
CA ARG A 241 19.54 52.73 14.90
C ARG A 241 19.85 53.62 16.08
N ARG A 242 20.44 53.05 17.16
CA ARG A 242 20.77 53.76 18.37
C ARG A 242 21.78 54.90 18.12
N PRO A 243 22.98 54.67 17.62
CA PRO A 243 23.95 55.74 17.35
C PRO A 243 23.44 56.70 16.25
N LEU A 244 22.74 56.18 15.24
CA LEU A 244 22.14 57.04 14.21
C LEU A 244 21.11 58.00 14.80
N SER A 245 20.28 57.55 15.74
CA SER A 245 19.29 58.42 16.42
C SER A 245 20.00 59.45 17.31
N ASN A 246 21.12 59.08 17.93
CA ASN A 246 21.93 60.03 18.72
C ASN A 246 22.50 61.10 17.80
N VAL A 247 23.12 60.73 16.65
CA VAL A 247 23.61 61.67 15.65
C VAL A 247 22.49 62.60 15.16
N ALA A 248 21.34 62.03 14.79
CA ALA A 248 20.19 62.82 14.32
C ALA A 248 19.63 63.78 15.40
N GLY A 249 19.67 63.38 16.67
CA GLY A 249 19.27 64.24 17.82
C GLY A 249 20.25 65.35 18.15
N LEU A 250 21.59 65.09 18.02
CA LEU A 250 22.64 66.06 18.34
C LEU A 250 22.74 67.16 17.30
N VAL A 251 22.49 66.89 16.02
CA VAL A 251 22.63 67.88 14.93
C VAL A 251 21.73 69.14 15.14
N PRO A 252 20.46 69.08 15.50
CA PRO A 252 19.60 70.25 15.79
C PRO A 252 20.13 71.03 17.01
N VAL A 253 20.59 70.30 18.05
CA VAL A 253 21.13 70.94 19.28
C VAL A 253 22.42 71.71 19.00
N ILE A 254 23.34 71.15 18.26
CA ILE A 254 24.56 71.82 17.79
C ILE A 254 24.26 73.08 17.03
N LYS A 255 23.25 73.04 16.14
CA LYS A 255 22.81 74.23 15.36
C LYS A 255 22.24 75.37 16.25
N SER A 256 21.63 75.04 17.39
CA SER A 256 21.06 76.04 18.33
C SER A 256 22.12 76.57 19.30
N SER A 257 23.20 75.83 19.60
CA SER A 257 24.26 76.16 20.58
C SER A 257 25.49 76.80 19.94
N LEU A 258 25.43 77.28 18.70
CA LEU A 258 26.59 77.85 17.97
C LEU A 258 27.25 79.10 18.68
N HIS A 259 26.58 79.70 19.66
CA HIS A 259 27.05 80.89 20.38
C HIS A 259 27.77 80.55 21.73
N ASP A 260 27.71 79.31 22.20
CA ASP A 260 28.41 78.87 23.40
C ASP A 260 29.51 77.90 23.03
N THR A 261 30.76 78.35 23.09
CA THR A 261 31.94 77.56 22.67
C THR A 261 32.18 76.36 23.59
N THR A 262 31.81 76.41 24.86
CA THR A 262 32.01 75.30 25.79
C THR A 262 31.00 74.24 25.63
N GLU A 263 29.71 74.57 25.46
CA GLU A 263 28.62 73.62 25.15
C GLU A 263 28.85 72.98 23.74
N LEU A 264 29.26 73.79 22.75
CA LEU A 264 29.54 73.30 21.39
C LEU A 264 30.65 72.23 21.40
N SER A 265 31.74 72.44 22.16
CA SER A 265 32.82 71.45 22.25
C SER A 265 32.39 70.13 22.85
N HIS A 266 31.50 70.16 23.87
CA HIS A 266 30.95 68.94 24.46
C HIS A 266 30.00 68.20 23.50
N LEU A 267 29.13 68.92 22.77
CA LEU A 267 28.25 68.37 21.81
C LEU A 267 28.97 67.70 20.59
N ILE A 268 30.09 68.31 20.15
CA ILE A 268 30.93 67.72 19.13
C ILE A 268 31.56 66.41 19.59
N LEU A 269 32.05 66.34 20.85
CA LEU A 269 32.60 65.08 21.39
C LEU A 269 31.57 63.96 21.44
N LEU A 270 30.29 64.28 21.86
CA LEU A 270 29.21 63.31 21.83
C LEU A 270 28.83 62.85 20.43
N LEU A 271 28.92 63.77 19.41
CA LEU A 271 28.70 63.43 18.03
C LEU A 271 29.77 62.47 17.51
N GLU A 272 31.07 62.78 17.77
CA GLU A 272 32.20 61.93 17.42
C GLU A 272 32.05 60.52 18.00
N THR A 273 31.69 60.42 19.29
CA THR A 273 31.42 59.16 19.99
C THR A 273 30.30 58.38 19.29
N SER A 274 29.19 59.04 18.93
CA SER A 274 28.05 58.40 18.27
C SER A 274 28.39 57.95 16.83
N VAL A 275 29.24 58.70 16.12
CA VAL A 275 29.73 58.28 14.79
C VAL A 275 30.64 57.05 14.90
N GLN A 276 31.54 57.03 15.92
CA GLN A 276 32.39 55.87 16.15
C GLN A 276 31.58 54.62 16.50
N GLU A 277 30.57 54.73 17.38
CA GLU A 277 29.64 53.63 17.70
C GLU A 277 28.90 53.12 16.45
N LEU A 278 28.53 54.02 15.51
CA LEU A 278 27.90 53.65 14.25
C LEU A 278 28.85 52.89 13.32
N ASP A 279 30.09 53.36 13.19
CA ASP A 279 31.11 52.70 12.39
C ASP A 279 31.42 51.28 12.91
N ASP A 280 31.56 51.13 14.23
CA ASP A 280 31.75 49.84 14.88
C ASP A 280 30.58 48.90 14.65
N ALA A 281 29.32 49.39 14.72
CA ALA A 281 28.13 48.61 14.44
C ALA A 281 28.09 48.14 12.96
N VAL A 282 28.37 49.04 12.01
CA VAL A 282 28.42 48.70 10.58
C VAL A 282 29.54 47.67 10.27
N TYR A 283 30.71 47.83 10.91
CA TYR A 283 31.79 46.87 10.79
C TYR A 283 31.39 45.45 11.26
N LYS A 284 30.72 45.33 12.43
CA LYS A 284 30.22 44.07 12.96
C LYS A 284 29.23 43.39 11.99
N VAL A 285 28.29 44.16 11.45
CA VAL A 285 27.29 43.66 10.49
C VAL A 285 27.98 43.14 9.24
N ASN A 286 28.91 43.91 8.64
CA ASN A 286 29.63 43.48 7.43
C ASN A 286 30.47 42.23 7.68
N LYS A 287 31.11 42.09 8.85
CA LYS A 287 31.86 40.87 9.19
C LYS A 287 30.97 39.64 9.28
N GLN A 288 29.78 39.77 9.88
CA GLN A 288 28.83 38.65 9.95
C GLN A 288 28.24 38.29 8.61
N THR A 289 27.95 39.27 7.74
CA THR A 289 27.43 39.02 6.38
C THR A 289 28.48 38.31 5.50
N ASN A 290 29.74 38.70 5.56
CA ASN A 290 30.80 38.05 4.79
C ASN A 290 31.13 36.62 5.22
N MET A 291 30.77 36.23 6.46
CA MET A 291 30.80 34.82 6.93
C MET A 291 29.70 33.95 6.33
N LEU A 292 28.69 34.51 5.67
CA LEU A 292 27.63 33.79 5.00
C LEU A 292 28.02 33.39 3.56
N ASP A 293 28.99 34.09 2.95
CA ASP A 293 29.42 33.88 1.56
C ASP A 293 30.64 32.93 1.45
N SER A 294 31.18 32.46 2.58
CA SER A 294 32.31 31.53 2.66
C SER A 294 31.87 30.14 3.13
#